data_747bd50954249d652767decd29fb60cd
#
_entry.id   747bd50954249d652767decd29fb60cd
#
_cell.length_a   1.000
_cell.length_b   1.000
_cell.length_c   1.000
_cell.angle_alpha   90.00
_cell.angle_beta   90.00
_cell.angle_gamma   90.00
#
_symmetry.space_group_name_H-M   'P 1'
#
loop_
_entity.id
_entity.type
_entity.pdbx_description
1 polymer ?
#
loop_
_entity_poly.entity_id
_entity_poly.type
_entity_poly.pdbx_seq_one_letter_code
_entity_poly.pdbx_strand_id
1 'polypeptide(L)'
;CVRGALYAGLRFFAGYPITPSTEVAELLSEELPHVGGRFIQMEDEISSLCAVCAASVAGDKAMTATSGPGFSLMQEALGYAIMGEIPCVVTSVQRGGPSTGLPTKVAQGDVNQARWGVHGDHAIIVLTASSVQDVFAMTVEGFNMAETYRTPVILLFDEVVGHMRERLDMPEPGELPVVERLRTSVKAGVNYYPYLPREDGRLPMSDFGGVHRYNVTGLYHDIWGFPTEQPETVNKLLYHLVDKIEAKAAEIARWKEYFLDDAQQVFVSYGSAARSALHLVHTHGCSAAFARFVVEPRDVPCPVSEHRECFLGKGRYHQLALLTL
;
A
#
# COMPACT_ATOMS: atom_id res chain seq x y z
N CYS A 1 -0.29 -9.35 9.82
CA CYS A 1 -1.01 -9.03 8.59
C CYS A 1 -2.45 -9.58 8.66
N VAL A 2 -2.69 -10.91 8.71
CA VAL A 2 -4.04 -11.52 8.67
C VAL A 2 -4.99 -10.96 9.72
N ARG A 3 -4.57 -10.93 10.99
CA ARG A 3 -5.40 -10.37 12.07
C ARG A 3 -5.73 -8.88 11.86
N GLY A 4 -4.79 -8.09 11.33
CA GLY A 4 -5.03 -6.69 10.98
C GLY A 4 -6.03 -6.55 9.83
N ALA A 5 -5.92 -7.39 8.81
CA ALA A 5 -6.84 -7.40 7.68
C ALA A 5 -8.28 -7.77 8.11
N LEU A 6 -8.44 -8.81 8.93
CA LEU A 6 -9.74 -9.20 9.48
C LEU A 6 -10.34 -8.11 10.38
N TYR A 7 -9.51 -7.47 11.22
CA TYR A 7 -9.92 -6.34 12.05
C TYR A 7 -10.41 -5.16 11.20
N ALA A 8 -9.71 -4.87 10.09
CA ALA A 8 -10.10 -3.83 9.13
C ALA A 8 -11.36 -4.16 8.33
N GLY A 9 -11.90 -5.38 8.47
CA GLY A 9 -13.12 -5.81 7.78
C GLY A 9 -12.88 -6.46 6.43
N LEU A 10 -11.73 -7.08 6.19
CA LEU A 10 -11.46 -7.87 4.99
C LEU A 10 -12.57 -8.91 4.74
N ARG A 11 -13.03 -9.02 3.49
CA ARG A 11 -14.04 -10.00 3.06
C ARG A 11 -13.63 -10.82 1.84
N PHE A 12 -12.63 -10.39 1.09
CA PHE A 12 -12.18 -11.11 -0.08
C PHE A 12 -10.66 -11.17 -0.16
N PHE A 13 -10.14 -12.36 -0.37
CA PHE A 13 -8.73 -12.61 -0.68
C PHE A 13 -8.62 -13.48 -1.92
N ALA A 14 -7.77 -13.07 -2.85
CA ALA A 14 -7.31 -13.91 -3.94
C ALA A 14 -5.80 -13.88 -3.99
N GLY A 15 -5.15 -15.04 -4.16
CA GLY A 15 -3.69 -15.11 -4.16
C GLY A 15 -3.16 -16.38 -4.79
N TYR A 16 -1.87 -16.33 -5.16
CA TYR A 16 -1.07 -17.46 -5.59
C TYR A 16 0.01 -17.73 -4.53
N PRO A 17 0.23 -18.98 -4.11
CA PRO A 17 1.21 -19.30 -3.07
C PRO A 17 2.64 -18.96 -3.52
N ILE A 18 3.29 -18.07 -2.81
CA ILE A 18 4.69 -17.68 -3.05
C ILE A 18 5.40 -17.34 -1.75
N THR A 19 6.58 -17.95 -1.51
CA THR A 19 7.43 -17.66 -0.35
C THR A 19 8.07 -16.28 -0.47
N PRO A 20 8.05 -15.44 0.59
CA PRO A 20 7.67 -15.72 1.99
C PRO A 20 6.28 -15.15 2.39
N SER A 21 5.30 -15.13 1.51
CA SER A 21 3.95 -14.64 1.80
C SER A 21 2.88 -15.73 1.92
N THR A 22 3.27 -17.01 1.79
CA THR A 22 2.36 -18.17 1.75
C THR A 22 1.50 -18.26 3.02
N GLU A 23 2.05 -17.98 4.19
CA GLU A 23 1.36 -18.04 5.48
C GLU A 23 0.19 -17.07 5.57
N VAL A 24 0.23 -15.96 4.81
CA VAL A 24 -0.91 -15.04 4.73
C VAL A 24 -2.10 -15.72 4.03
N ALA A 25 -1.83 -16.41 2.92
CA ALA A 25 -2.84 -17.14 2.18
C ALA A 25 -3.39 -18.33 2.99
N GLU A 26 -2.50 -19.13 3.62
CA GLU A 26 -2.90 -20.28 4.45
C GLU A 26 -3.85 -19.85 5.57
N LEU A 27 -3.46 -18.88 6.39
CA LEU A 27 -4.27 -18.41 7.50
C LEU A 27 -5.59 -17.77 7.02
N LEU A 28 -5.58 -17.03 5.91
CA LEU A 28 -6.83 -16.46 5.35
C LEU A 28 -7.75 -17.51 4.77
N SER A 29 -7.22 -18.64 4.26
CA SER A 29 -8.05 -19.74 3.80
C SER A 29 -8.88 -20.37 4.93
N GLU A 30 -8.34 -20.34 6.14
CA GLU A 30 -9.01 -20.84 7.35
C GLU A 30 -9.95 -19.81 7.97
N GLU A 31 -9.49 -18.56 8.11
CA GLU A 31 -10.18 -17.54 8.92
C GLU A 31 -11.29 -16.78 8.15
N LEU A 32 -11.12 -16.52 6.85
CA LEU A 32 -12.11 -15.74 6.07
C LEU A 32 -13.51 -16.36 6.04
N PRO A 33 -13.67 -17.69 5.89
CA PRO A 33 -15.00 -18.30 5.93
C PRO A 33 -15.73 -18.05 7.25
N HIS A 34 -15.02 -17.98 8.38
CA HIS A 34 -15.62 -17.74 9.70
C HIS A 34 -16.22 -16.35 9.87
N VAL A 35 -15.77 -15.38 9.06
CA VAL A 35 -16.31 -14.01 9.06
C VAL A 35 -17.22 -13.73 7.85
N GLY A 36 -17.62 -14.78 7.11
CA GLY A 36 -18.45 -14.66 5.92
C GLY A 36 -17.70 -14.13 4.69
N GLY A 37 -16.38 -14.12 4.73
CA GLY A 37 -15.52 -13.74 3.60
C GLY A 37 -15.25 -14.90 2.64
N ARG A 38 -14.55 -14.61 1.57
CA ARG A 38 -14.20 -15.56 0.50
C ARG A 38 -12.71 -15.58 0.26
N PHE A 39 -12.15 -16.77 0.20
CA PHE A 39 -10.77 -17.05 -0.18
C PHE A 39 -10.76 -17.77 -1.52
N ILE A 40 -9.90 -17.35 -2.45
CA ILE A 40 -9.69 -18.00 -3.74
C ILE A 40 -8.21 -18.13 -4.01
N GLN A 41 -7.74 -19.36 -4.23
CA GLN A 41 -6.44 -19.59 -4.81
C GLN A 41 -6.55 -19.46 -6.32
N MET A 42 -5.72 -18.59 -6.89
CA MET A 42 -5.66 -18.33 -8.34
C MET A 42 -4.48 -19.07 -8.97
N GLU A 43 -4.42 -19.08 -10.32
CA GLU A 43 -3.36 -19.73 -11.08
C GLU A 43 -2.05 -18.91 -11.10
N ASP A 44 -2.16 -17.59 -10.93
CA ASP A 44 -1.04 -16.66 -10.94
C ASP A 44 -1.38 -15.35 -10.20
N GLU A 45 -0.42 -14.47 -10.10
CA GLU A 45 -0.56 -13.17 -9.44
C GLU A 45 -1.34 -12.16 -10.29
N ILE A 46 -1.33 -12.27 -11.61
CA ILE A 46 -2.12 -11.39 -12.51
C ILE A 46 -3.60 -11.59 -12.22
N SER A 47 -4.05 -12.84 -12.30
CA SER A 47 -5.44 -13.21 -12.01
C SER A 47 -5.82 -12.90 -10.57
N SER A 48 -4.89 -13.04 -9.62
CA SER A 48 -5.09 -12.73 -8.21
C SER A 48 -5.46 -11.24 -8.00
N LEU A 49 -4.68 -10.32 -8.54
CA LEU A 49 -4.96 -8.88 -8.37
C LEU A 49 -6.19 -8.45 -9.18
N CYS A 50 -6.42 -9.01 -10.36
CA CYS A 50 -7.66 -8.77 -11.13
C CYS A 50 -8.90 -9.20 -10.34
N ALA A 51 -8.87 -10.35 -9.68
CA ALA A 51 -9.98 -10.82 -8.83
C ALA A 51 -10.20 -9.91 -7.61
N VAL A 52 -9.11 -9.43 -6.98
CA VAL A 52 -9.15 -8.46 -5.87
C VAL A 52 -9.78 -7.15 -6.33
N CYS A 53 -9.38 -6.62 -7.48
CA CYS A 53 -10.00 -5.42 -8.06
C CYS A 53 -11.50 -5.60 -8.31
N ALA A 54 -11.89 -6.73 -8.90
CA ALA A 54 -13.29 -7.05 -9.15
C ALA A 54 -14.13 -7.16 -7.87
N ALA A 55 -13.61 -7.84 -6.84
CA ALA A 55 -14.26 -7.94 -5.53
C ALA A 55 -14.39 -6.57 -4.84
N SER A 56 -13.36 -5.74 -4.95
CA SER A 56 -13.42 -4.39 -4.42
C SER A 56 -14.48 -3.54 -5.13
N VAL A 57 -14.57 -3.60 -6.44
CA VAL A 57 -15.62 -2.89 -7.21
C VAL A 57 -17.03 -3.43 -6.87
N ALA A 58 -17.13 -4.72 -6.53
CA ALA A 58 -18.38 -5.32 -6.05
C ALA A 58 -18.76 -4.91 -4.62
N GLY A 59 -17.88 -4.23 -3.87
CA GLY A 59 -18.17 -3.66 -2.56
C GLY A 59 -17.45 -4.28 -1.38
N ASP A 60 -16.61 -5.30 -1.60
CA ASP A 60 -15.84 -5.94 -0.55
C ASP A 60 -14.52 -5.18 -0.27
N LYS A 61 -14.06 -5.19 0.98
CA LYS A 61 -12.66 -4.92 1.28
C LYS A 61 -11.86 -6.14 0.84
N ALA A 62 -10.90 -5.92 -0.07
CA ALA A 62 -10.20 -7.00 -0.76
C ALA A 62 -8.68 -6.83 -0.71
N MET A 63 -7.96 -7.95 -0.62
CA MET A 63 -6.48 -7.94 -0.65
C MET A 63 -5.91 -9.16 -1.36
N THR A 64 -4.64 -9.03 -1.72
CA THR A 64 -3.75 -10.12 -2.13
C THR A 64 -2.44 -10.07 -1.36
N ALA A 65 -1.70 -11.19 -1.38
CA ALA A 65 -0.35 -11.26 -0.84
C ALA A 65 0.58 -11.95 -1.84
N THR A 66 1.79 -11.41 -2.01
CA THR A 66 2.78 -11.87 -2.97
C THR A 66 4.21 -11.58 -2.52
N SER A 67 5.17 -11.85 -3.36
CA SER A 67 6.60 -11.55 -3.18
C SER A 67 7.27 -11.35 -4.53
N GLY A 68 8.38 -10.61 -4.57
CA GLY A 68 9.31 -10.45 -5.68
C GLY A 68 8.76 -10.66 -7.09
N PRO A 69 8.93 -11.84 -7.71
CA PRO A 69 8.47 -12.07 -9.09
C PRO A 69 6.96 -11.98 -9.25
N GLY A 70 6.16 -12.37 -8.26
CA GLY A 70 4.72 -12.22 -8.30
C GLY A 70 4.30 -10.75 -8.23
N PHE A 71 5.01 -9.92 -7.44
CA PHE A 71 4.80 -8.49 -7.43
C PHE A 71 5.12 -7.85 -8.78
N SER A 72 6.12 -8.37 -9.50
CA SER A 72 6.41 -7.96 -10.88
C SER A 72 5.25 -8.24 -11.83
N LEU A 73 4.61 -9.41 -11.71
CA LEU A 73 3.46 -9.78 -12.53
C LEU A 73 2.22 -8.91 -12.24
N MET A 74 2.09 -8.39 -11.03
CA MET A 74 0.95 -7.55 -10.64
C MET A 74 1.01 -6.10 -11.15
N GLN A 75 2.14 -5.63 -11.69
CA GLN A 75 2.33 -4.21 -11.99
C GLN A 75 1.31 -3.64 -12.97
N GLU A 76 0.90 -4.40 -14.00
CA GLU A 76 -0.12 -3.95 -14.94
C GLU A 76 -1.49 -3.82 -14.26
N ALA A 77 -1.92 -4.86 -13.53
CA ALA A 77 -3.19 -4.83 -12.79
C ALA A 77 -3.19 -3.76 -11.67
N LEU A 78 -2.02 -3.45 -11.09
CA LEU A 78 -1.85 -2.34 -10.15
C LEU A 78 -2.08 -0.98 -10.84
N GLY A 79 -1.53 -0.81 -12.06
CA GLY A 79 -1.79 0.38 -12.88
C GLY A 79 -3.27 0.55 -13.23
N TYR A 80 -3.94 -0.56 -13.58
CA TYR A 80 -5.38 -0.57 -13.77
C TYR A 80 -6.15 -0.14 -12.50
N ALA A 81 -5.74 -0.65 -11.33
CA ALA A 81 -6.36 -0.28 -10.05
C ALA A 81 -6.16 1.20 -9.70
N ILE A 82 -4.99 1.77 -10.01
CA ILE A 82 -4.72 3.21 -9.84
C ILE A 82 -5.63 4.03 -10.76
N MET A 83 -5.67 3.70 -12.06
CA MET A 83 -6.46 4.41 -13.05
C MET A 83 -7.96 4.30 -12.77
N GLY A 84 -8.43 3.11 -12.40
CA GLY A 84 -9.82 2.85 -12.04
C GLY A 84 -10.21 3.33 -10.65
N GLU A 85 -9.25 3.88 -9.89
CA GLU A 85 -9.43 4.32 -8.50
C GLU A 85 -10.09 3.24 -7.63
N ILE A 86 -9.52 2.03 -7.66
CA ILE A 86 -10.06 0.83 -7.00
C ILE A 86 -9.35 0.63 -5.66
N PRO A 87 -10.04 0.80 -4.52
CA PRO A 87 -9.44 0.61 -3.21
C PRO A 87 -9.16 -0.87 -2.96
N CYS A 88 -7.90 -1.24 -2.78
CA CYS A 88 -7.50 -2.59 -2.42
C CYS A 88 -6.13 -2.59 -1.72
N VAL A 89 -5.76 -3.70 -1.11
CA VAL A 89 -4.47 -3.84 -0.42
C VAL A 89 -3.66 -4.93 -1.10
N VAL A 90 -2.41 -4.59 -1.45
CA VAL A 90 -1.42 -5.53 -2.01
C VAL A 90 -0.30 -5.69 -0.99
N THR A 91 -0.18 -6.86 -0.39
CA THR A 91 0.94 -7.17 0.50
C THR A 91 2.08 -7.79 -0.30
N SER A 92 3.25 -7.17 -0.31
CA SER A 92 4.47 -7.75 -0.86
C SER A 92 5.48 -8.00 0.26
N VAL A 93 5.83 -9.27 0.48
CA VAL A 93 6.89 -9.63 1.42
C VAL A 93 8.18 -9.76 0.63
N GLN A 94 9.12 -8.84 0.88
CA GLN A 94 10.35 -8.71 0.09
C GLN A 94 11.26 -9.92 0.25
N ARG A 95 11.92 -10.28 -0.83
CA ARG A 95 12.94 -11.33 -0.86
C ARG A 95 14.08 -10.98 -1.82
N GLY A 96 15.18 -11.74 -1.76
CA GLY A 96 16.31 -11.52 -2.68
C GLY A 96 15.92 -11.71 -4.13
N GLY A 97 16.14 -10.70 -4.96
CA GLY A 97 15.99 -10.67 -6.43
C GLY A 97 17.33 -10.53 -7.12
N PRO A 98 17.37 -10.43 -8.50
CA PRO A 98 16.22 -10.44 -9.40
C PRO A 98 15.66 -11.85 -9.69
N SER A 99 14.52 -11.92 -10.41
CA SER A 99 13.81 -13.16 -10.79
C SER A 99 13.42 -13.98 -9.54
N THR A 100 13.54 -15.30 -9.58
CA THR A 100 13.26 -16.18 -8.42
C THR A 100 14.14 -15.83 -7.22
N GLY A 101 15.37 -15.42 -7.46
CA GLY A 101 16.30 -14.91 -6.46
C GLY A 101 16.54 -15.85 -5.28
N LEU A 102 16.37 -15.33 -4.08
CA LEU A 102 16.56 -16.05 -2.81
C LEU A 102 15.27 -16.01 -1.99
N PRO A 103 14.35 -16.99 -2.15
CA PRO A 103 13.00 -16.94 -1.57
C PRO A 103 12.95 -16.84 -0.04
N THR A 104 13.99 -17.33 0.65
CA THR A 104 14.07 -17.37 2.12
C THR A 104 15.18 -16.48 2.68
N LYS A 105 15.59 -15.46 1.94
CA LYS A 105 16.66 -14.54 2.36
C LYS A 105 16.19 -13.12 2.34
N VAL A 106 16.63 -12.39 3.37
CA VAL A 106 16.29 -10.99 3.60
C VAL A 106 16.78 -10.10 2.44
N ALA A 107 15.90 -9.24 1.97
CA ALA A 107 16.26 -8.16 1.06
C ALA A 107 15.28 -6.99 1.25
N GLN A 108 15.73 -5.80 0.87
CA GLN A 108 14.93 -4.57 0.82
C GLN A 108 15.09 -3.93 -0.57
N GLY A 109 14.95 -4.74 -1.63
CA GLY A 109 15.20 -4.36 -3.02
C GLY A 109 13.95 -3.87 -3.77
N ASP A 110 12.76 -4.12 -3.23
CA ASP A 110 11.51 -3.92 -3.97
C ASP A 110 10.91 -2.50 -3.81
N VAL A 111 11.61 -1.60 -3.09
CA VAL A 111 11.14 -0.23 -2.83
C VAL A 111 10.91 0.53 -4.14
N ASN A 112 11.90 0.51 -5.05
CA ASN A 112 11.76 1.18 -6.33
C ASN A 112 10.65 0.59 -7.19
N GLN A 113 10.47 -0.74 -7.12
CA GLN A 113 9.36 -1.40 -7.81
C GLN A 113 8.01 -1.01 -7.20
N ALA A 114 7.91 -0.93 -5.87
CA ALA A 114 6.70 -0.49 -5.20
C ALA A 114 6.33 0.96 -5.58
N ARG A 115 7.34 1.83 -5.75
CA ARG A 115 7.12 3.24 -6.10
C ARG A 115 6.96 3.47 -7.60
N TRP A 116 7.77 2.80 -8.43
CA TRP A 116 7.93 3.11 -9.86
C TRP A 116 7.66 1.92 -10.79
N GLY A 117 7.12 0.82 -10.27
CA GLY A 117 6.94 -0.41 -11.04
C GLY A 117 5.89 -0.31 -12.15
N VAL A 118 4.87 0.50 -11.94
CA VAL A 118 3.85 0.79 -12.96
C VAL A 118 4.39 1.84 -13.93
N HIS A 119 4.11 1.70 -15.21
CA HIS A 119 4.47 2.71 -16.22
C HIS A 119 3.59 3.98 -16.08
N GLY A 120 4.13 5.10 -16.54
CA GLY A 120 3.45 6.40 -16.47
C GLY A 120 3.52 7.06 -15.09
N ASP A 121 3.03 8.30 -15.04
CA ASP A 121 3.03 9.11 -13.83
C ASP A 121 1.89 8.70 -12.90
N HIS A 122 2.21 8.37 -11.66
CA HIS A 122 1.23 7.99 -10.64
C HIS A 122 1.76 8.26 -9.23
N ALA A 123 0.84 8.44 -8.30
CA ALA A 123 1.12 8.38 -6.87
C ALA A 123 0.65 7.06 -6.28
N ILE A 124 1.38 6.54 -5.31
CA ILE A 124 1.07 5.28 -4.62
C ILE A 124 1.41 5.39 -3.13
N ILE A 125 0.59 4.78 -2.29
CA ILE A 125 0.84 4.69 -0.85
C ILE A 125 1.52 3.35 -0.57
N VAL A 126 2.70 3.41 0.06
CA VAL A 126 3.48 2.22 0.45
C VAL A 126 3.75 2.27 1.95
N LEU A 127 3.29 1.27 2.69
CA LEU A 127 3.47 1.16 4.12
C LEU A 127 4.48 0.06 4.46
N THR A 128 5.34 0.32 5.44
CA THR A 128 6.32 -0.65 5.94
C THR A 128 6.12 -0.92 7.43
N ALA A 129 6.69 -2.00 7.92
CA ALA A 129 6.62 -2.37 9.34
C ALA A 129 7.96 -2.89 9.84
N SER A 130 8.28 -2.64 11.11
CA SER A 130 9.51 -3.10 11.75
C SER A 130 9.29 -4.16 12.84
N SER A 131 8.04 -4.46 13.18
CA SER A 131 7.64 -5.41 14.21
C SER A 131 6.32 -6.09 13.86
N VAL A 132 5.98 -7.17 14.56
CA VAL A 132 4.67 -7.86 14.41
C VAL A 132 3.52 -6.91 14.78
N GLN A 133 3.70 -6.08 15.81
CA GLN A 133 2.72 -5.07 16.20
C GLN A 133 2.53 -4.01 15.09
N ASP A 134 3.65 -3.56 14.48
CA ASP A 134 3.57 -2.63 13.35
C ASP A 134 2.89 -3.27 12.13
N VAL A 135 3.16 -4.55 11.82
CA VAL A 135 2.46 -5.25 10.72
C VAL A 135 0.96 -5.24 10.92
N PHE A 136 0.49 -5.49 12.14
CA PHE A 136 -0.93 -5.41 12.44
C PHE A 136 -1.49 -4.00 12.20
N ALA A 137 -0.87 -3.00 12.81
CA ALA A 137 -1.32 -1.61 12.72
C ALA A 137 -1.28 -1.07 11.27
N MET A 138 -0.18 -1.34 10.54
CA MET A 138 -0.01 -0.90 9.15
C MET A 138 -0.99 -1.61 8.21
N THR A 139 -1.39 -2.83 8.53
CA THR A 139 -2.42 -3.53 7.74
C THR A 139 -3.79 -2.86 7.91
N VAL A 140 -4.19 -2.52 9.14
CA VAL A 140 -5.42 -1.76 9.39
C VAL A 140 -5.38 -0.40 8.69
N GLU A 141 -4.27 0.31 8.83
CA GLU A 141 -4.06 1.63 8.20
C GLU A 141 -4.08 1.53 6.67
N GLY A 142 -3.51 0.47 6.09
CA GLY A 142 -3.53 0.23 4.64
C GLY A 142 -4.95 0.14 4.09
N PHE A 143 -5.85 -0.57 4.77
CA PHE A 143 -7.26 -0.59 4.38
C PHE A 143 -7.93 0.77 4.56
N ASN A 144 -7.66 1.46 5.66
CA ASN A 144 -8.21 2.78 5.92
C ASN A 144 -7.79 3.78 4.83
N MET A 145 -6.52 3.77 4.44
CA MET A 145 -6.00 4.64 3.38
C MET A 145 -6.58 4.27 2.02
N ALA A 146 -6.67 2.96 1.71
CA ALA A 146 -7.26 2.51 0.45
C ALA A 146 -8.71 3.02 0.29
N GLU A 147 -9.53 2.90 1.33
CA GLU A 147 -10.92 3.37 1.29
C GLU A 147 -11.04 4.90 1.35
N THR A 148 -10.14 5.58 2.09
CA THR A 148 -10.16 7.05 2.20
C THR A 148 -9.78 7.71 0.88
N TYR A 149 -8.71 7.26 0.24
CA TYR A 149 -8.16 7.86 -0.97
C TYR A 149 -8.64 7.18 -2.26
N ARG A 150 -9.41 6.10 -2.13
CA ARG A 150 -9.90 5.29 -3.25
C ARG A 150 -8.77 4.95 -4.22
N THR A 151 -7.79 4.22 -3.70
CA THR A 151 -6.57 3.84 -4.41
C THR A 151 -6.03 2.51 -3.88
N PRO A 152 -5.27 1.73 -4.66
CA PRO A 152 -4.54 0.61 -4.10
C PRO A 152 -3.47 1.08 -3.11
N VAL A 153 -3.24 0.29 -2.06
CA VAL A 153 -2.18 0.51 -1.07
C VAL A 153 -1.28 -0.72 -1.02
N ILE A 154 0.04 -0.50 -1.01
CA ILE A 154 1.03 -1.55 -0.91
C ILE A 154 1.50 -1.66 0.54
N LEU A 155 1.46 -2.88 1.10
CA LEU A 155 2.14 -3.24 2.34
C LEU A 155 3.45 -3.92 1.96
N LEU A 156 4.58 -3.25 2.20
CA LEU A 156 5.90 -3.72 1.82
C LEU A 156 6.65 -4.18 3.06
N PHE A 157 6.66 -5.48 3.33
CA PHE A 157 7.28 -6.06 4.51
C PHE A 157 8.55 -6.81 4.18
N ASP A 158 9.49 -6.85 5.12
CA ASP A 158 10.68 -7.67 5.00
C ASP A 158 10.39 -9.13 5.30
N GLU A 159 11.11 -10.05 4.70
CA GLU A 159 11.06 -11.48 4.99
C GLU A 159 11.25 -11.77 6.48
N VAL A 160 12.24 -11.13 7.13
CA VAL A 160 12.47 -11.27 8.58
C VAL A 160 11.23 -10.89 9.40
N VAL A 161 10.61 -9.76 9.05
CA VAL A 161 9.41 -9.28 9.75
C VAL A 161 8.23 -10.22 9.46
N GLY A 162 8.15 -10.76 8.24
CA GLY A 162 7.12 -11.71 7.82
C GLY A 162 7.15 -13.02 8.64
N HIS A 163 8.34 -13.54 8.94
CA HIS A 163 8.54 -14.78 9.70
C HIS A 163 8.75 -14.59 11.21
N MET A 164 8.81 -13.33 11.66
CA MET A 164 9.04 -13.02 13.07
C MET A 164 7.86 -13.44 13.94
N ARG A 165 8.19 -13.97 15.12
CA ARG A 165 7.22 -14.30 16.16
C ARG A 165 7.43 -13.38 17.36
N GLU A 166 6.46 -12.53 17.60
CA GLU A 166 6.44 -11.62 18.75
C GLU A 166 5.06 -11.64 19.40
N ARG A 167 5.00 -11.17 20.62
CA ARG A 167 3.71 -10.91 21.27
C ARG A 167 2.98 -9.80 20.48
N LEU A 168 1.72 -10.07 20.19
CA LEU A 168 0.80 -9.09 19.59
C LEU A 168 -0.25 -8.74 20.65
N ASP A 169 -0.27 -7.47 21.05
CA ASP A 169 -1.33 -6.95 21.89
C ASP A 169 -2.49 -6.51 20.97
N MET A 170 -3.50 -7.36 20.90
CA MET A 170 -4.67 -7.14 20.06
C MET A 170 -5.54 -6.05 20.68
N PRO A 171 -5.87 -4.97 19.93
CA PRO A 171 -6.83 -3.99 20.39
C PRO A 171 -8.24 -4.60 20.44
N GLU A 172 -9.07 -4.08 21.34
CA GLU A 172 -10.48 -4.44 21.38
C GLU A 172 -11.21 -3.95 20.11
N PRO A 173 -12.27 -4.62 19.69
CA PRO A 173 -13.09 -4.17 18.57
C PRO A 173 -13.56 -2.72 18.75
N GLY A 174 -13.24 -1.84 17.79
CA GLY A 174 -13.56 -0.42 17.82
C GLY A 174 -12.52 0.49 18.50
N GLU A 175 -11.46 -0.06 19.09
CA GLU A 175 -10.36 0.71 19.68
C GLU A 175 -9.51 1.40 18.60
N LEU A 176 -9.23 0.71 17.49
CA LEU A 176 -8.64 1.34 16.32
C LEU A 176 -9.73 1.76 15.33
N PRO A 177 -9.62 2.94 14.74
CA PRO A 177 -10.56 3.39 13.73
C PRO A 177 -10.50 2.47 12.49
N VAL A 178 -11.67 2.08 12.01
CA VAL A 178 -11.83 1.37 10.73
C VAL A 178 -12.66 2.25 9.81
N VAL A 179 -12.09 2.61 8.68
CA VAL A 179 -12.75 3.45 7.68
C VAL A 179 -13.60 2.57 6.77
N GLU A 180 -14.86 2.91 6.67
CA GLU A 180 -15.77 2.27 5.72
C GLU A 180 -15.78 3.03 4.39
N ARG A 181 -16.05 2.29 3.32
CA ARG A 181 -16.16 2.86 1.98
C ARG A 181 -17.17 4.00 1.93
N LEU A 182 -16.75 5.13 1.39
CA LEU A 182 -17.66 6.24 1.11
C LEU A 182 -18.59 5.85 -0.05
N ARG A 183 -19.78 5.38 0.29
CA ARG A 183 -20.80 5.04 -0.71
C ARG A 183 -21.54 6.27 -1.19
N THR A 184 -21.95 6.24 -2.47
CA THR A 184 -22.77 7.32 -3.03
C THR A 184 -24.15 7.39 -2.37
N SER A 185 -24.62 8.61 -2.13
CA SER A 185 -25.99 8.89 -1.66
C SER A 185 -26.95 9.20 -2.81
N VAL A 186 -26.49 9.15 -4.06
CA VAL A 186 -27.32 9.39 -5.25
C VAL A 186 -28.37 8.30 -5.36
N LYS A 187 -29.63 8.70 -5.54
CA LYS A 187 -30.76 7.76 -5.64
C LYS A 187 -30.80 7.06 -6.99
N ALA A 188 -31.42 5.88 -7.04
CA ALA A 188 -31.70 5.19 -8.30
C ALA A 188 -32.45 6.09 -9.27
N GLY A 189 -32.08 6.02 -10.56
CA GLY A 189 -32.67 6.84 -11.62
C GLY A 189 -32.13 8.27 -11.72
N VAL A 190 -31.21 8.67 -10.84
CA VAL A 190 -30.48 9.94 -10.94
C VAL A 190 -29.06 9.66 -11.49
N ASN A 191 -28.53 10.59 -12.28
CA ASN A 191 -27.19 10.47 -12.83
C ASN A 191 -26.14 10.36 -11.72
N TYR A 192 -25.35 9.30 -11.77
CA TYR A 192 -24.21 9.06 -10.89
C TYR A 192 -22.92 9.25 -11.68
N TYR A 193 -22.01 10.04 -11.14
CA TYR A 193 -20.71 10.34 -11.74
C TYR A 193 -19.61 9.68 -10.90
N PRO A 194 -19.12 8.51 -11.29
CA PRO A 194 -18.19 7.71 -10.47
C PRO A 194 -16.84 8.40 -10.23
N TYR A 195 -16.45 9.32 -11.12
CA TYR A 195 -15.15 10.00 -11.09
C TYR A 195 -15.26 11.53 -10.97
N LEU A 196 -16.36 12.02 -10.41
CA LEU A 196 -16.51 13.42 -10.04
C LEU A 196 -16.17 13.62 -8.58
N PRO A 197 -15.01 14.21 -8.23
CA PRO A 197 -14.62 14.44 -6.85
C PRO A 197 -15.59 15.41 -6.16
N ARG A 198 -15.81 15.17 -4.86
CA ARG A 198 -16.49 16.13 -3.98
C ARG A 198 -15.55 17.31 -3.69
N GLU A 199 -16.05 18.34 -3.01
CA GLU A 199 -15.26 19.50 -2.59
C GLU A 199 -14.06 19.12 -1.69
N ASP A 200 -14.20 18.03 -0.93
CA ASP A 200 -13.14 17.45 -0.07
C ASP A 200 -12.17 16.54 -0.85
N GLY A 201 -12.29 16.43 -2.16
CA GLY A 201 -11.48 15.60 -3.05
C GLY A 201 -11.84 14.12 -3.05
N ARG A 202 -12.74 13.66 -2.16
CA ARG A 202 -13.13 12.25 -2.09
C ARG A 202 -14.15 11.88 -3.16
N LEU A 203 -14.08 10.63 -3.61
CA LEU A 203 -14.97 10.08 -4.63
C LEU A 203 -15.91 9.02 -4.03
N PRO A 204 -17.21 9.34 -3.86
CA PRO A 204 -18.18 8.31 -3.47
C PRO A 204 -18.27 7.21 -4.51
N MET A 205 -18.33 5.96 -4.07
CA MET A 205 -18.37 4.78 -4.94
C MET A 205 -19.71 4.07 -4.84
N SER A 206 -20.22 3.56 -5.96
CA SER A 206 -21.32 2.61 -5.98
C SER A 206 -20.77 1.20 -6.17
N ASP A 207 -21.33 0.22 -5.48
CA ASP A 207 -20.93 -1.17 -5.65
C ASP A 207 -21.52 -1.71 -6.98
N PHE A 208 -20.75 -2.52 -7.73
CA PHE A 208 -21.27 -3.27 -8.88
C PHE A 208 -22.36 -4.24 -8.44
N GLY A 209 -23.42 -4.32 -9.24
CA GLY A 209 -24.61 -5.04 -8.86
C GLY A 209 -25.59 -4.23 -8.01
N GLY A 210 -25.20 -3.01 -7.59
CA GLY A 210 -26.06 -2.05 -6.91
C GLY A 210 -27.00 -1.30 -7.85
N VAL A 211 -27.46 -0.13 -7.40
CA VAL A 211 -28.48 0.67 -8.11
C VAL A 211 -27.95 1.47 -9.29
N HIS A 212 -26.64 1.70 -9.36
CA HIS A 212 -26.00 2.47 -10.42
C HIS A 212 -25.17 1.58 -11.33
N ARG A 213 -25.33 1.81 -12.64
CA ARG A 213 -24.45 1.26 -13.66
C ARG A 213 -23.43 2.31 -14.05
N TYR A 214 -22.16 1.96 -14.03
CA TYR A 214 -21.07 2.84 -14.43
C TYR A 214 -19.95 2.04 -15.06
N ASN A 215 -19.03 2.72 -15.73
CA ASN A 215 -17.89 2.10 -16.40
C ASN A 215 -16.63 2.24 -15.53
N VAL A 216 -15.80 1.20 -15.54
CA VAL A 216 -14.45 1.20 -14.97
C VAL A 216 -13.51 0.76 -16.07
N THR A 217 -12.46 1.54 -16.33
CA THR A 217 -11.51 1.29 -17.40
C THR A 217 -10.09 1.66 -17.00
N GLY A 218 -9.10 1.01 -17.57
CA GLY A 218 -7.69 1.41 -17.48
C GLY A 218 -7.30 2.51 -18.47
N LEU A 219 -8.21 2.93 -19.36
CA LEU A 219 -7.98 4.06 -20.26
C LEU A 219 -8.19 5.40 -19.52
N TYR A 220 -7.61 6.48 -20.05
CA TYR A 220 -8.00 7.82 -19.63
C TYR A 220 -9.49 8.02 -19.87
N HIS A 221 -10.19 8.51 -18.87
CA HIS A 221 -11.64 8.56 -18.88
C HIS A 221 -12.18 9.89 -18.34
N ASP A 222 -13.43 10.16 -18.66
CA ASP A 222 -14.18 11.28 -18.14
C ASP A 222 -14.84 10.96 -16.78
N ILE A 223 -15.62 11.91 -16.27
CA ILE A 223 -16.33 11.77 -14.99
C ILE A 223 -17.39 10.65 -14.98
N TRP A 224 -17.77 10.14 -16.16
CA TRP A 224 -18.70 9.01 -16.31
C TRP A 224 -17.95 7.66 -16.36
N GLY A 225 -16.62 7.68 -16.49
CA GLY A 225 -15.78 6.51 -16.68
C GLY A 225 -15.68 6.05 -18.14
N PHE A 226 -16.09 6.88 -19.11
CA PHE A 226 -15.91 6.56 -20.53
C PHE A 226 -14.57 7.08 -21.04
N PRO A 227 -13.90 6.30 -21.92
CA PRO A 227 -12.63 6.68 -22.49
C PRO A 227 -12.68 8.03 -23.19
N THR A 228 -11.62 8.83 -23.02
CA THR A 228 -11.50 10.15 -23.66
C THR A 228 -10.07 10.45 -24.06
N GLU A 229 -9.90 11.19 -25.16
CA GLU A 229 -8.62 11.74 -25.61
C GLU A 229 -8.60 13.28 -25.50
N GLN A 230 -9.62 13.88 -24.90
CA GLN A 230 -9.69 15.33 -24.72
C GLN A 230 -8.60 15.82 -23.76
N PRO A 231 -7.63 16.66 -24.22
CA PRO A 231 -6.45 17.00 -23.42
C PRO A 231 -6.78 17.60 -22.05
N GLU A 232 -7.80 18.44 -21.97
CA GLU A 232 -8.21 19.07 -20.71
C GLU A 232 -8.77 18.07 -19.70
N THR A 233 -9.54 17.08 -20.18
CA THR A 233 -10.10 16.02 -19.33
C THR A 233 -9.00 15.08 -18.87
N VAL A 234 -8.10 14.68 -19.76
CA VAL A 234 -6.95 13.85 -19.45
C VAL A 234 -6.04 14.51 -18.40
N ASN A 235 -5.70 15.79 -18.60
CA ASN A 235 -4.91 16.54 -17.65
C ASN A 235 -5.57 16.60 -16.26
N LYS A 236 -6.86 16.90 -16.19
CA LYS A 236 -7.60 16.93 -14.92
C LYS A 236 -7.56 15.58 -14.20
N LEU A 237 -7.74 14.49 -14.94
CA LEU A 237 -7.66 13.13 -14.38
C LEU A 237 -6.26 12.82 -13.83
N LEU A 238 -5.21 13.08 -14.61
CA LEU A 238 -3.83 12.79 -14.17
C LEU A 238 -3.43 13.61 -12.94
N TYR A 239 -3.74 14.91 -12.93
CA TYR A 239 -3.52 15.75 -11.75
C TYR A 239 -4.33 15.25 -10.55
N HIS A 240 -5.59 14.88 -10.74
CA HIS A 240 -6.40 14.32 -9.65
C HIS A 240 -5.79 13.04 -9.06
N LEU A 241 -5.35 12.09 -9.89
CA LEU A 241 -4.75 10.83 -9.44
C LEU A 241 -3.48 11.04 -8.62
N VAL A 242 -2.69 12.06 -8.94
CA VAL A 242 -1.46 12.40 -8.20
C VAL A 242 -1.79 13.26 -6.97
N ASP A 243 -2.50 14.37 -7.17
CA ASP A 243 -2.72 15.38 -6.13
C ASP A 243 -3.54 14.86 -4.95
N LYS A 244 -4.48 13.94 -5.17
CA LYS A 244 -5.27 13.32 -4.07
C LYS A 244 -4.39 12.62 -3.03
N ILE A 245 -3.17 12.21 -3.40
CA ILE A 245 -2.18 11.58 -2.52
C ILE A 245 -1.11 12.59 -2.10
N GLU A 246 -0.49 13.29 -3.06
CA GLU A 246 0.64 14.19 -2.79
C GLU A 246 0.21 15.40 -1.93
N ALA A 247 -0.95 15.99 -2.18
CA ALA A 247 -1.47 17.07 -1.34
C ALA A 247 -1.76 16.65 0.11
N LYS A 248 -1.86 15.33 0.37
CA LYS A 248 -2.09 14.73 1.67
C LYS A 248 -0.86 14.03 2.25
N ALA A 249 0.27 14.18 1.63
CA ALA A 249 1.49 13.48 2.00
C ALA A 249 1.88 13.71 3.48
N ALA A 250 1.74 14.92 4.00
CA ALA A 250 2.01 15.21 5.41
C ALA A 250 1.05 14.50 6.39
N GLU A 251 -0.18 14.21 5.95
CA GLU A 251 -1.16 13.44 6.73
C GLU A 251 -0.93 11.92 6.58
N ILE A 252 -0.41 11.48 5.44
CA ILE A 252 -0.15 10.08 5.11
C ILE A 252 1.18 9.62 5.67
N ALA A 253 2.24 10.38 5.47
CA ALA A 253 3.60 10.02 5.86
C ALA A 253 3.75 9.87 7.38
N ARG A 254 4.45 8.81 7.79
CA ARG A 254 4.74 8.52 9.21
C ARG A 254 6.21 8.13 9.34
N TRP A 255 6.92 8.81 10.22
CA TRP A 255 8.29 8.46 10.60
C TRP A 255 8.48 8.70 12.09
N LYS A 256 9.57 8.19 12.63
CA LYS A 256 10.04 8.50 13.97
C LYS A 256 11.44 9.05 13.90
N GLU A 257 11.69 10.10 14.63
CA GLU A 257 12.97 10.78 14.71
C GLU A 257 13.63 10.50 16.07
N TYR A 258 14.95 10.34 16.05
CA TYR A 258 15.74 10.08 17.23
C TYR A 258 17.02 10.92 17.17
N PHE A 259 17.25 11.78 18.16
CA PHE A 259 18.47 12.58 18.34
C PHE A 259 18.85 13.42 17.11
N LEU A 260 17.90 14.15 16.55
CA LEU A 260 18.16 14.97 15.36
C LEU A 260 18.61 16.41 15.66
N ASP A 261 18.46 16.93 16.87
CA ASP A 261 18.62 18.36 17.20
C ASP A 261 20.00 18.93 16.82
N ASP A 262 21.06 18.13 16.91
CA ASP A 262 22.44 18.52 16.60
C ASP A 262 23.10 17.59 15.56
N ALA A 263 22.29 16.84 14.82
CA ALA A 263 22.75 15.80 13.92
C ALA A 263 23.53 16.36 12.72
N GLN A 264 24.77 15.89 12.52
CA GLN A 264 25.55 16.13 11.31
C GLN A 264 25.38 15.02 10.27
N GLN A 265 25.02 13.83 10.73
CA GLN A 265 24.75 12.64 9.90
C GLN A 265 23.47 11.97 10.39
N VAL A 266 22.62 11.54 9.49
CA VAL A 266 21.35 10.91 9.80
C VAL A 266 21.24 9.57 9.09
N PHE A 267 20.86 8.53 9.84
CA PHE A 267 20.47 7.23 9.27
C PHE A 267 18.99 7.24 8.93
N VAL A 268 18.63 6.98 7.69
CA VAL A 268 17.26 6.73 7.28
C VAL A 268 17.10 5.24 7.06
N SER A 269 16.13 4.59 7.72
CA SER A 269 15.96 3.15 7.65
C SER A 269 14.49 2.76 7.85
N TYR A 270 14.10 1.57 7.35
CA TYR A 270 12.77 1.02 7.53
C TYR A 270 12.83 -0.50 7.78
N GLY A 271 11.71 -1.12 8.14
CA GLY A 271 11.59 -2.56 8.29
C GLY A 271 12.54 -3.15 9.34
N SER A 272 13.07 -4.33 9.07
CA SER A 272 14.00 -5.02 9.97
C SER A 272 15.32 -4.27 10.18
N ALA A 273 15.80 -3.57 9.14
CA ALA A 273 17.01 -2.74 9.23
C ALA A 273 16.84 -1.59 10.23
N ALA A 274 15.64 -1.02 10.34
CA ALA A 274 15.33 0.03 11.31
C ALA A 274 15.51 -0.44 12.76
N ARG A 275 15.22 -1.70 13.06
CA ARG A 275 15.42 -2.27 14.42
C ARG A 275 16.90 -2.32 14.79
N SER A 276 17.77 -2.75 13.86
CA SER A 276 19.21 -2.78 14.07
C SER A 276 19.80 -1.37 14.20
N ALA A 277 19.34 -0.44 13.38
CA ALA A 277 19.75 0.95 13.45
C ALA A 277 19.29 1.60 14.77
N LEU A 278 18.07 1.34 15.24
CA LEU A 278 17.55 1.82 16.52
C LEU A 278 18.41 1.35 17.72
N HIS A 279 18.88 0.10 17.67
CA HIS A 279 19.79 -0.41 18.70
C HIS A 279 21.11 0.40 18.72
N LEU A 280 21.70 0.69 17.55
CA LEU A 280 22.91 1.49 17.46
C LEU A 280 22.69 2.93 17.96
N VAL A 281 21.55 3.53 17.64
CA VAL A 281 21.16 4.86 18.10
C VAL A 281 21.12 4.93 19.63
N HIS A 282 20.47 3.97 20.28
CA HIS A 282 20.36 3.94 21.74
C HIS A 282 21.67 3.59 22.45
N THR A 283 22.54 2.78 21.84
CA THR A 283 23.78 2.34 22.46
C THR A 283 24.96 3.31 22.23
N HIS A 284 24.95 4.02 21.11
CA HIS A 284 26.08 4.86 20.70
C HIS A 284 25.72 6.35 20.53
N GLY A 285 24.48 6.74 20.79
CA GLY A 285 24.02 8.14 20.67
C GLY A 285 24.06 8.69 19.24
N CYS A 286 23.92 7.82 18.22
CA CYS A 286 23.87 8.23 16.83
C CYS A 286 22.51 8.85 16.49
N SER A 287 22.50 9.85 15.63
CA SER A 287 21.25 10.46 15.13
C SER A 287 20.59 9.56 14.07
N ALA A 288 19.27 9.40 14.14
CA ALA A 288 18.57 8.59 13.18
C ALA A 288 17.09 8.98 12.97
N ALA A 289 16.63 8.89 11.73
CA ALA A 289 15.22 8.94 11.37
C ALA A 289 14.77 7.58 10.82
N PHE A 290 13.62 7.07 11.25
CA PHE A 290 13.07 5.80 10.81
C PHE A 290 11.76 5.99 10.09
N ALA A 291 11.75 5.70 8.80
CA ALA A 291 10.55 5.75 7.99
C ALA A 291 9.66 4.52 8.25
N ARG A 292 8.38 4.77 8.51
CA ARG A 292 7.31 3.76 8.45
C ARG A 292 6.58 3.79 7.11
N PHE A 293 6.92 4.77 6.28
CA PHE A 293 6.29 5.05 5.00
C PHE A 293 7.33 5.39 3.95
N VAL A 294 7.08 4.98 2.72
CA VAL A 294 7.77 5.49 1.56
C VAL A 294 6.70 6.16 0.67
N VAL A 295 6.38 7.41 1.00
CA VAL A 295 5.74 8.32 0.06
C VAL A 295 6.80 9.35 -0.27
N GLU A 296 7.10 9.55 -1.53
CA GLU A 296 7.86 10.71 -1.98
C GLU A 296 6.89 11.78 -2.46
N PRO A 297 6.51 12.73 -1.62
CA PRO A 297 5.85 13.93 -2.09
C PRO A 297 6.91 14.90 -2.55
N ARG A 298 6.71 15.53 -3.69
CA ARG A 298 7.62 16.54 -4.22
C ARG A 298 7.87 17.71 -3.28
N ASP A 299 7.05 17.88 -2.24
CA ASP A 299 7.02 19.06 -1.36
C ASP A 299 6.89 18.76 0.14
N VAL A 300 7.05 17.53 0.62
CA VAL A 300 7.19 17.31 2.06
C VAL A 300 8.63 17.63 2.44
N PRO A 301 8.88 18.60 3.34
CA PRO A 301 10.23 18.82 3.83
C PRO A 301 10.73 17.50 4.42
N CYS A 302 11.74 16.90 3.78
CA CYS A 302 12.45 15.79 4.40
C CYS A 302 13.03 16.36 5.71
N PRO A 303 12.76 15.77 6.89
CA PRO A 303 13.35 16.25 8.14
C PRO A 303 14.89 16.24 8.08
N VAL A 304 15.46 15.59 7.07
CA VAL A 304 16.89 15.50 6.81
C VAL A 304 17.39 16.58 5.84
N SER A 305 16.50 17.36 5.20
CA SER A 305 16.89 18.36 4.19
C SER A 305 17.75 19.52 4.77
N GLU A 306 17.73 19.70 6.08
CA GLU A 306 18.56 20.68 6.78
C GLU A 306 19.97 20.13 7.12
N HIS A 307 20.20 18.82 6.97
CA HIS A 307 21.46 18.16 7.31
C HIS A 307 22.28 17.89 6.05
N ARG A 308 23.54 18.29 6.04
CA ARG A 308 24.41 18.32 4.86
C ARG A 308 24.84 16.94 4.33
N GLU A 309 24.70 15.86 5.10
CA GLU A 309 25.08 14.51 4.67
C GLU A 309 24.11 13.45 5.21
N CYS A 310 23.43 12.77 4.32
CA CYS A 310 22.58 11.62 4.63
C CYS A 310 23.30 10.32 4.27
N PHE A 311 23.63 9.47 5.25
CA PHE A 311 24.20 8.15 5.01
C PHE A 311 23.15 7.07 5.07
N LEU A 312 22.90 6.50 3.93
CA LEU A 312 22.12 5.27 3.82
C LEU A 312 23.06 4.08 4.11
N GLY A 313 22.76 3.28 5.14
CA GLY A 313 23.65 2.22 5.62
C GLY A 313 24.08 1.22 4.53
N LYS A 314 25.37 1.07 4.32
CA LYS A 314 25.95 0.11 3.37
C LYS A 314 26.08 -1.28 4.03
N GLY A 315 25.08 -2.14 3.88
CA GLY A 315 25.30 -3.58 4.01
C GLY A 315 25.97 -4.17 2.77
N ARG A 316 26.65 -5.31 2.86
CA ARG A 316 27.37 -5.97 1.74
C ARG A 316 26.45 -6.45 0.60
N TYR A 317 25.18 -6.18 0.64
CA TYR A 317 24.24 -6.36 -0.46
C TYR A 317 23.70 -4.99 -0.82
N HIS A 318 24.30 -4.40 -1.88
CA HIS A 318 23.93 -3.12 -2.42
C HIS A 318 22.51 -3.15 -2.96
N GLN A 319 21.56 -2.67 -2.20
CA GLN A 319 20.36 -2.05 -2.76
C GLN A 319 19.80 -1.07 -1.72
N LEU A 320 20.35 0.12 -1.77
CA LEU A 320 19.78 1.27 -1.14
C LEU A 320 18.87 1.95 -2.14
N ALA A 321 17.62 2.13 -1.75
CA ALA A 321 16.81 3.15 -2.38
C ALA A 321 17.52 4.48 -2.21
N LEU A 322 18.04 5.03 -3.30
CA LEU A 322 18.38 6.43 -3.38
C LEU A 322 17.07 7.20 -3.23
N LEU A 323 16.82 7.72 -2.04
CA LEU A 323 16.01 8.90 -1.92
C LEU A 323 16.79 10.00 -2.62
N THR A 324 16.48 10.25 -3.88
CA THR A 324 16.98 11.43 -4.56
C THR A 324 16.24 12.62 -3.96
N LEU A 325 16.99 13.41 -3.22
CA LEU A 325 16.59 14.73 -2.75
C LEU A 325 16.33 15.66 -3.93
#